data_29ffe58c1b94bd2e8ad9d7d69390a7a9
#
_entry.id   29ffe58c1b94bd2e8ad9d7d69390a7a9
#
_cell.length_a   1.000
_cell.length_b   1.000
_cell.length_c   1.000
_cell.angle_alpha   90.00
_cell.angle_beta   90.00
_cell.angle_gamma   90.00
#
_symmetry.space_group_name_H-M   'P 1'
#
loop_
_entity.id
_entity.type
_entity.pdbx_description
1 polymer ?
#
loop_
_entity_poly.entity_id
_entity_poly.type
_entity_poly.pdbx_seq_one_letter_code
_entity_poly.pdbx_strand_id
1 'polypeptide(L)'
;MKKILNTVTATLVGTVISFNVFAVASVELDQANTDITDKKSLQNGARLFMNYCAGCHSIKFMRYNRIGKDLDIADEDIEKNFIFGNEKIGSPITSAMSVEGAAKWFGTTPPDLSLVSRSKGVDWIYTYLRGFYKDEERIFGVNNHVLENASMPDVLWSLKQNKSSEAFDQDVRDITNFLDYVGEPAKLIRTELGYKVLGFLFILFILSYLLKKEYWKDVKYGKWRAKD
;
A
#
# COMPACT_ATOMS: atom_id res chain seq x y z
N MET A 1 -7.39 9.70 -51.78
CA MET A 1 -6.70 10.52 -50.75
C MET A 1 -7.67 11.31 -49.87
N LYS A 2 -8.64 12.07 -50.37
CA LYS A 2 -9.61 12.84 -49.54
C LYS A 2 -10.44 11.98 -48.56
N LYS A 3 -10.89 10.77 -48.96
CA LYS A 3 -11.66 9.88 -48.08
C LYS A 3 -10.82 9.35 -46.88
N ILE A 4 -9.56 9.00 -47.12
CA ILE A 4 -8.65 8.51 -46.05
C ILE A 4 -8.33 9.66 -45.07
N LEU A 5 -8.12 10.86 -45.58
CA LEU A 5 -7.84 12.05 -44.75
C LEU A 5 -9.03 12.36 -43.82
N ASN A 6 -10.26 12.31 -44.33
CA ASN A 6 -11.48 12.55 -43.57
C ASN A 6 -11.71 11.46 -42.49
N THR A 7 -11.38 10.19 -42.79
CA THR A 7 -11.50 9.08 -41.80
C THR A 7 -10.47 9.25 -40.68
N VAL A 8 -9.22 9.61 -41.00
CA VAL A 8 -8.17 9.86 -40.01
C VAL A 8 -8.51 11.07 -39.13
N THR A 9 -9.05 12.13 -39.71
CA THR A 9 -9.46 13.33 -38.96
C THR A 9 -10.65 13.02 -38.04
N ALA A 10 -11.63 12.23 -38.47
CA ALA A 10 -12.78 11.82 -37.66
C ALA A 10 -12.36 10.90 -36.48
N THR A 11 -11.39 10.01 -36.71
CA THR A 11 -10.85 9.15 -35.64
C THR A 11 -10.06 9.96 -34.60
N LEU A 12 -9.23 10.91 -35.03
CA LEU A 12 -8.48 11.80 -34.13
C LEU A 12 -9.41 12.71 -33.31
N VAL A 13 -10.46 13.28 -33.89
CA VAL A 13 -11.44 14.09 -33.16
C VAL A 13 -12.24 13.24 -32.17
N GLY A 14 -12.63 12.02 -32.56
CA GLY A 14 -13.32 11.07 -31.66
C GLY A 14 -12.49 10.65 -30.43
N THR A 15 -11.17 10.52 -30.61
CA THR A 15 -10.26 10.16 -29.51
C THR A 15 -10.04 11.30 -28.53
N VAL A 16 -10.07 12.56 -28.98
CA VAL A 16 -9.92 13.75 -28.11
C VAL A 16 -11.17 14.01 -27.26
N ILE A 17 -12.37 13.65 -27.73
CA ILE A 17 -13.63 13.89 -27.01
C ILE A 17 -13.81 12.85 -25.86
N SER A 18 -13.13 11.71 -25.91
CA SER A 18 -13.28 10.63 -24.90
C SER A 18 -12.54 10.90 -23.58
N PHE A 19 -11.82 12.02 -23.42
CA PHE A 19 -11.06 12.36 -22.21
C PHE A 19 -11.79 13.31 -21.24
N ASN A 20 -13.09 13.55 -21.41
CA ASN A 20 -13.87 14.18 -20.35
C ASN A 20 -14.25 13.15 -19.28
N VAL A 21 -13.25 12.62 -18.56
CA VAL A 21 -13.46 11.87 -17.31
C VAL A 21 -13.99 12.88 -16.29
N PHE A 22 -15.18 12.62 -15.80
CA PHE A 22 -15.80 13.34 -14.68
C PHE A 22 -14.76 13.45 -13.55
N ALA A 23 -14.28 14.65 -13.28
CA ALA A 23 -13.61 14.96 -12.04
C ALA A 23 -14.68 14.86 -10.95
N VAL A 24 -14.81 13.68 -10.33
CA VAL A 24 -15.39 13.60 -9.00
C VAL A 24 -14.57 14.56 -8.14
N ALA A 25 -15.24 15.50 -7.47
CA ALA A 25 -14.57 16.43 -6.57
C ALA A 25 -13.75 15.61 -5.59
N SER A 26 -12.47 15.47 -5.87
CA SER A 26 -11.55 14.74 -4.99
C SER A 26 -11.26 15.65 -3.81
N VAL A 27 -11.50 15.14 -2.60
CA VAL A 27 -11.02 15.80 -1.38
C VAL A 27 -9.52 16.06 -1.57
N GLU A 28 -9.06 17.28 -1.29
CA GLU A 28 -7.64 17.59 -1.30
C GLU A 28 -6.95 16.78 -0.19
N LEU A 29 -5.93 16.02 -0.57
CA LEU A 29 -5.21 15.14 0.34
C LEU A 29 -3.91 15.81 0.80
N ASP A 30 -3.66 15.76 2.10
CA ASP A 30 -2.39 16.15 2.70
C ASP A 30 -1.29 15.16 2.32
N GLN A 31 -0.09 15.64 2.04
CA GLN A 31 1.05 14.78 1.73
C GLN A 31 1.61 14.10 3.00
N ALA A 32 1.61 12.78 3.00
CA ALA A 32 2.15 11.98 4.10
C ALA A 32 3.68 12.06 4.17
N ASN A 33 4.36 12.18 3.02
CA ASN A 33 5.82 12.18 2.91
C ASN A 33 6.45 10.99 3.65
N THR A 34 5.95 9.77 3.38
CA THR A 34 6.45 8.54 3.99
C THR A 34 7.87 8.21 3.52
N ASP A 35 8.70 7.71 4.45
CA ASP A 35 10.02 7.16 4.17
C ASP A 35 10.16 5.80 4.88
N ILE A 36 10.01 4.72 4.14
CA ILE A 36 10.11 3.36 4.68
C ILE A 36 11.55 2.97 5.06
N THR A 37 12.55 3.81 4.79
CA THR A 37 13.92 3.59 5.24
C THR A 37 14.17 4.16 6.65
N ASP A 38 13.29 5.03 7.14
CA ASP A 38 13.33 5.54 8.52
C ASP A 38 12.79 4.49 9.49
N LYS A 39 13.70 3.66 10.00
CA LYS A 39 13.37 2.59 10.96
C LYS A 39 12.73 3.11 12.24
N LYS A 40 13.10 4.32 12.72
CA LYS A 40 12.50 4.88 13.94
C LYS A 40 11.03 5.21 13.74
N SER A 41 10.72 5.83 12.61
CA SER A 41 9.34 6.08 12.20
C SER A 41 8.55 4.78 12.07
N LEU A 42 9.12 3.75 11.41
CA LEU A 42 8.47 2.44 11.27
C LEU A 42 8.24 1.74 12.62
N GLN A 43 9.22 1.77 13.53
CA GLN A 43 9.09 1.18 14.88
C GLN A 43 8.00 1.89 15.69
N ASN A 44 7.97 3.24 15.67
CA ASN A 44 6.91 4.01 16.34
C ASN A 44 5.55 3.74 15.70
N GLY A 45 5.46 3.73 14.37
CA GLY A 45 4.24 3.42 13.63
C GLY A 45 3.71 2.01 13.94
N ALA A 46 4.59 1.00 13.99
CA ALA A 46 4.24 -0.36 14.39
C ALA A 46 3.66 -0.41 15.81
N ARG A 47 4.34 0.27 16.77
CA ARG A 47 3.86 0.36 18.15
C ARG A 47 2.48 1.04 18.25
N LEU A 48 2.30 2.14 17.54
CA LEU A 48 1.01 2.84 17.51
C LEU A 48 -0.08 2.00 16.84
N PHE A 49 0.24 1.31 15.75
CA PHE A 49 -0.70 0.39 15.10
C PHE A 49 -1.18 -0.71 16.05
N MET A 50 -0.26 -1.35 16.77
CA MET A 50 -0.62 -2.39 17.74
C MET A 50 -1.50 -1.86 18.86
N ASN A 51 -1.25 -0.65 19.34
CA ASN A 51 -2.01 -0.07 20.45
C ASN A 51 -3.38 0.49 20.06
N TYR A 52 -3.53 1.02 18.84
CA TYR A 52 -4.74 1.75 18.44
C TYR A 52 -5.55 1.09 17.32
N CYS A 53 -4.92 0.23 16.51
CA CYS A 53 -5.55 -0.30 15.29
C CYS A 53 -5.77 -1.82 15.33
N ALA A 54 -4.81 -2.60 15.88
CA ALA A 54 -4.79 -4.06 15.81
C ALA A 54 -5.97 -4.72 16.55
N GLY A 55 -6.60 -4.03 17.50
CA GLY A 55 -7.81 -4.52 18.16
C GLY A 55 -8.99 -4.75 17.21
N CYS A 56 -9.08 -3.94 16.14
CA CYS A 56 -10.13 -3.99 15.15
C CYS A 56 -9.66 -4.42 13.76
N HIS A 57 -8.45 -4.05 13.37
CA HIS A 57 -7.92 -4.28 12.03
C HIS A 57 -6.82 -5.34 12.01
N SER A 58 -6.94 -6.29 11.10
CA SER A 58 -5.87 -7.23 10.78
C SER A 58 -4.90 -6.63 9.75
N ILE A 59 -3.66 -7.12 9.77
CA ILE A 59 -2.68 -7.03 8.68
C ILE A 59 -2.17 -8.46 8.41
N LYS A 60 -3.06 -9.32 7.97
CA LYS A 60 -2.85 -10.79 7.89
C LYS A 60 -1.72 -11.22 6.95
N PHE A 61 -1.27 -10.36 6.04
CA PHE A 61 -0.13 -10.65 5.17
C PHE A 61 1.21 -10.36 5.84
N MET A 62 1.19 -9.74 7.03
CA MET A 62 2.37 -9.50 7.85
C MET A 62 2.42 -10.48 9.03
N ARG A 63 3.63 -10.91 9.39
CA ARG A 63 3.90 -11.76 10.56
C ARG A 63 4.69 -10.97 11.61
N TYR A 64 4.52 -11.30 12.88
CA TYR A 64 5.24 -10.63 13.98
C TYR A 64 6.75 -10.74 13.81
N ASN A 65 7.30 -11.95 13.53
CA ASN A 65 8.74 -12.15 13.33
C ASN A 65 9.30 -11.39 12.12
N ARG A 66 8.47 -11.11 11.11
CA ARG A 66 8.88 -10.32 9.97
C ARG A 66 9.09 -8.86 10.36
N ILE A 67 8.19 -8.29 11.16
CA ILE A 67 8.34 -6.94 11.70
C ILE A 67 9.60 -6.87 12.57
N GLY A 68 9.81 -7.81 13.49
CA GLY A 68 11.02 -7.88 14.32
C GLY A 68 12.29 -7.82 13.48
N LYS A 69 12.38 -8.71 12.48
CA LYS A 69 13.56 -8.81 11.61
C LYS A 69 13.80 -7.56 10.76
N ASP A 70 12.76 -7.02 10.13
CA ASP A 70 12.91 -5.90 9.18
C ASP A 70 13.16 -4.57 9.92
N LEU A 71 12.60 -4.43 11.13
CA LEU A 71 12.69 -3.20 11.94
C LEU A 71 13.74 -3.27 13.05
N ASP A 72 14.54 -4.34 13.14
CA ASP A 72 15.56 -4.56 14.17
C ASP A 72 14.98 -4.51 15.60
N ILE A 73 13.81 -5.13 15.81
CA ILE A 73 13.18 -5.28 17.12
C ILE A 73 13.43 -6.70 17.61
N ALA A 74 13.93 -6.87 18.84
CA ALA A 74 14.20 -8.18 19.41
C ALA A 74 12.92 -9.01 19.56
N ASP A 75 13.02 -10.33 19.41
CA ASP A 75 11.87 -11.23 19.48
C ASP A 75 11.16 -11.14 20.85
N GLU A 76 11.89 -10.97 21.93
CA GLU A 76 11.35 -10.77 23.28
C GLU A 76 10.49 -9.50 23.39
N ASP A 77 10.93 -8.42 22.72
CA ASP A 77 10.17 -7.16 22.67
C ASP A 77 8.92 -7.28 21.79
N ILE A 78 8.99 -8.04 20.70
CA ILE A 78 7.82 -8.38 19.88
C ILE A 78 6.81 -9.19 20.69
N GLU A 79 7.25 -10.24 21.38
CA GLU A 79 6.36 -11.08 22.20
C GLU A 79 5.70 -10.28 23.32
N LYS A 80 6.46 -9.43 23.99
CA LYS A 80 5.97 -8.65 25.13
C LYS A 80 5.04 -7.49 24.76
N ASN A 81 5.33 -6.78 23.64
CA ASN A 81 4.71 -5.50 23.33
C ASN A 81 3.78 -5.53 22.13
N PHE A 82 3.80 -6.61 21.30
CA PHE A 82 3.02 -6.69 20.07
C PHE A 82 2.04 -7.88 20.08
N ILE A 83 2.30 -8.92 20.89
CA ILE A 83 1.43 -10.09 20.99
C ILE A 83 0.63 -10.00 22.27
N PHE A 84 -0.66 -9.70 22.16
CA PHE A 84 -1.56 -9.51 23.30
C PHE A 84 -2.39 -10.76 23.65
N GLY A 85 -2.25 -11.85 22.88
CA GLY A 85 -2.95 -13.11 23.06
C GLY A 85 -2.00 -14.30 23.20
N ASN A 86 -2.43 -15.45 22.69
CA ASN A 86 -1.66 -16.70 22.70
C ASN A 86 -0.99 -16.99 21.34
N GLU A 87 -0.90 -16.00 20.45
CA GLU A 87 -0.30 -16.15 19.13
C GLU A 87 1.21 -16.36 19.26
N LYS A 88 1.75 -17.16 18.34
CA LYS A 88 3.19 -17.36 18.24
C LYS A 88 3.83 -16.25 17.40
N ILE A 89 5.09 -15.94 17.65
CA ILE A 89 5.86 -14.94 16.91
C ILE A 89 5.84 -15.14 15.37
N GLY A 90 5.70 -16.37 14.91
CA GLY A 90 5.55 -16.71 13.49
C GLY A 90 4.13 -16.56 12.93
N SER A 91 3.14 -16.21 13.77
CA SER A 91 1.74 -16.07 13.35
C SER A 91 1.51 -14.81 12.51
N PRO A 92 0.52 -14.80 11.61
CA PRO A 92 0.06 -13.58 10.98
C PRO A 92 -0.61 -12.67 12.01
N ILE A 93 -0.62 -11.36 11.75
CA ILE A 93 -1.23 -10.37 12.64
C ILE A 93 -2.70 -10.23 12.29
N THR A 94 -3.54 -10.82 13.14
CA THR A 94 -5.00 -10.83 12.97
C THR A 94 -5.68 -10.22 14.18
N SER A 95 -6.74 -9.42 13.92
CA SER A 95 -7.59 -8.92 14.99
C SER A 95 -8.37 -10.07 15.65
N ALA A 96 -8.54 -10.01 16.96
CA ALA A 96 -9.39 -10.93 17.72
C ALA A 96 -10.90 -10.63 17.57
N MET A 97 -11.28 -9.53 16.91
CA MET A 97 -12.65 -9.12 16.72
C MET A 97 -13.39 -10.10 15.78
N SER A 98 -14.51 -10.67 16.23
CA SER A 98 -15.31 -11.55 15.37
C SER A 98 -16.05 -10.74 14.29
N VAL A 99 -16.26 -11.36 13.12
CA VAL A 99 -16.97 -10.73 11.99
C VAL A 99 -18.42 -10.35 12.41
N GLU A 100 -19.11 -11.25 13.11
CA GLU A 100 -20.48 -11.04 13.56
C GLU A 100 -20.56 -9.91 14.61
N GLY A 101 -19.60 -9.89 15.56
CA GLY A 101 -19.50 -8.82 16.56
C GLY A 101 -19.22 -7.48 15.93
N ALA A 102 -18.27 -7.43 15.00
CA ALA A 102 -17.94 -6.21 14.27
C ALA A 102 -19.13 -5.65 13.48
N ALA A 103 -19.82 -6.49 12.72
CA ALA A 103 -21.01 -6.09 11.96
C ALA A 103 -22.12 -5.56 12.88
N LYS A 104 -22.30 -6.16 14.06
CA LYS A 104 -23.29 -5.72 15.04
C LYS A 104 -22.95 -4.38 15.69
N TRP A 105 -21.67 -4.12 15.97
CA TRP A 105 -21.23 -2.91 16.70
C TRP A 105 -21.00 -1.72 15.78
N PHE A 106 -20.47 -1.95 14.58
CA PHE A 106 -20.05 -0.90 13.65
C PHE A 106 -20.93 -0.82 12.39
N GLY A 107 -21.90 -1.75 12.23
CA GLY A 107 -22.66 -1.88 10.98
C GLY A 107 -21.87 -2.47 9.82
N THR A 108 -20.56 -2.66 9.98
CA THR A 108 -19.65 -3.25 8.99
C THR A 108 -18.45 -3.89 9.68
N THR A 109 -17.82 -4.83 9.00
CA THR A 109 -16.58 -5.43 9.50
C THR A 109 -15.38 -4.53 9.14
N PRO A 110 -14.51 -4.17 10.12
CA PRO A 110 -13.29 -3.43 9.84
C PRO A 110 -12.44 -4.17 8.76
N PRO A 111 -11.99 -3.46 7.72
CA PRO A 111 -11.22 -4.10 6.66
C PRO A 111 -9.83 -4.50 7.15
N ASP A 112 -9.25 -5.53 6.50
CA ASP A 112 -7.84 -5.86 6.63
C ASP A 112 -6.99 -4.76 5.99
N LEU A 113 -5.98 -4.27 6.71
CA LEU A 113 -5.14 -3.14 6.29
C LEU A 113 -3.83 -3.57 5.59
N SER A 114 -3.63 -4.87 5.32
CA SER A 114 -2.40 -5.37 4.67
C SER A 114 -2.04 -4.63 3.38
N LEU A 115 -3.02 -4.22 2.59
CA LEU A 115 -2.82 -3.59 1.29
C LEU A 115 -3.48 -2.21 1.18
N VAL A 116 -3.85 -1.59 2.30
CA VAL A 116 -4.57 -0.30 2.29
C VAL A 116 -3.75 0.82 1.65
N SER A 117 -2.45 0.88 1.90
CA SER A 117 -1.54 1.87 1.28
C SER A 117 -1.44 1.72 -0.23
N ARG A 118 -1.60 0.51 -0.76
CA ARG A 118 -1.59 0.26 -2.21
C ARG A 118 -2.94 0.54 -2.87
N SER A 119 -4.03 0.35 -2.16
CA SER A 119 -5.40 0.52 -2.71
C SER A 119 -5.91 1.95 -2.59
N LYS A 120 -5.59 2.65 -1.51
CA LYS A 120 -6.03 4.03 -1.25
C LYS A 120 -4.91 5.06 -1.42
N GLY A 121 -3.66 4.67 -1.22
CA GLY A 121 -2.50 5.57 -1.17
C GLY A 121 -2.20 6.06 0.25
N VAL A 122 -0.94 6.44 0.44
CA VAL A 122 -0.45 6.92 1.76
C VAL A 122 -1.06 8.27 2.16
N ASP A 123 -1.23 9.17 1.21
CA ASP A 123 -1.79 10.50 1.45
C ASP A 123 -3.26 10.41 1.87
N TRP A 124 -4.01 9.45 1.30
CA TRP A 124 -5.37 9.18 1.70
C TRP A 124 -5.44 8.69 3.16
N ILE A 125 -4.55 7.74 3.55
CA ILE A 125 -4.51 7.21 4.93
C ILE A 125 -4.16 8.32 5.91
N TYR A 126 -3.14 9.12 5.59
CA TYR A 126 -2.68 10.23 6.42
C TYR A 126 -3.78 11.26 6.64
N THR A 127 -4.44 11.70 5.57
CA THR A 127 -5.53 12.68 5.63
C THR A 127 -6.76 12.10 6.34
N TYR A 128 -7.07 10.81 6.09
CA TYR A 128 -8.19 10.13 6.74
C TYR A 128 -8.03 10.08 8.27
N LEU A 129 -6.86 9.65 8.77
CA LEU A 129 -6.62 9.53 10.21
C LEU A 129 -6.64 10.88 10.94
N ARG A 130 -6.35 11.98 10.26
CA ARG A 130 -6.40 13.34 10.78
C ARG A 130 -7.77 14.00 10.60
N GLY A 131 -8.56 13.52 9.64
CA GLY A 131 -9.78 14.15 9.14
C GLY A 131 -11.04 13.92 9.96
N PHE A 132 -10.96 13.33 11.16
CA PHE A 132 -12.12 13.15 12.02
C PHE A 132 -12.58 14.46 12.66
N TYR A 133 -13.89 14.69 12.65
CA TYR A 133 -14.57 15.85 13.26
C TYR A 133 -15.84 15.40 13.98
N LYS A 134 -16.33 16.26 14.90
CA LYS A 134 -17.57 15.99 15.66
C LYS A 134 -18.79 16.07 14.76
N ASP A 135 -19.66 15.06 14.85
CA ASP A 135 -20.91 14.96 14.13
C ASP A 135 -21.90 14.18 15.00
N GLU A 136 -22.78 14.89 15.69
CA GLU A 136 -23.73 14.32 16.65
C GLU A 136 -24.81 13.44 16.01
N GLU A 137 -24.99 13.53 14.70
CA GLU A 137 -25.94 12.68 13.95
C GLU A 137 -25.38 11.27 13.71
N ARG A 138 -24.09 11.05 14.01
CA ARG A 138 -23.42 9.75 13.81
C ARG A 138 -23.39 8.91 15.07
N ILE A 139 -23.40 7.58 14.91
CA ILE A 139 -23.45 6.60 16.02
C ILE A 139 -22.31 6.82 17.03
N PHE A 140 -21.12 7.17 16.55
CA PHE A 140 -19.94 7.41 17.40
C PHE A 140 -19.68 8.90 17.66
N GLY A 141 -20.61 9.79 17.29
CA GLY A 141 -20.47 11.24 17.48
C GLY A 141 -19.38 11.88 16.62
N VAL A 142 -18.90 11.18 15.59
CA VAL A 142 -17.83 11.64 14.70
C VAL A 142 -18.09 11.26 13.25
N ASN A 143 -17.58 12.05 12.32
CA ASN A 143 -17.54 11.79 10.89
C ASN A 143 -16.16 12.12 10.33
N ASN A 144 -15.91 11.92 9.04
CA ASN A 144 -14.60 12.10 8.42
C ASN A 144 -14.67 12.88 7.12
N HIS A 145 -13.76 13.84 6.93
CA HIS A 145 -13.71 14.68 5.72
C HIS A 145 -13.35 13.92 4.46
N VAL A 146 -12.57 12.82 4.56
CA VAL A 146 -12.10 12.04 3.42
C VAL A 146 -13.09 10.93 3.06
N LEU A 147 -13.75 10.35 4.06
CA LEU A 147 -14.75 9.31 3.88
C LEU A 147 -15.99 9.68 4.69
N GLU A 148 -16.92 10.34 4.05
CA GLU A 148 -18.20 10.67 4.65
C GLU A 148 -18.94 9.42 5.09
N ASN A 149 -19.61 9.50 6.22
CA ASN A 149 -20.34 8.40 6.86
C ASN A 149 -19.45 7.21 7.28
N ALA A 150 -18.18 7.48 7.64
CA ALA A 150 -17.29 6.45 8.17
C ALA A 150 -17.88 5.77 9.41
N SER A 151 -17.89 4.44 9.42
CA SER A 151 -18.31 3.64 10.58
C SER A 151 -17.19 3.46 11.62
N MET A 152 -15.97 3.88 11.32
CA MET A 152 -14.83 3.88 12.23
C MET A 152 -14.95 5.05 13.22
N PRO A 153 -14.83 4.82 14.54
CA PRO A 153 -14.70 5.91 15.51
C PRO A 153 -13.32 6.59 15.39
N ASP A 154 -13.20 7.82 15.93
CA ASP A 154 -11.91 8.50 16.06
C ASP A 154 -11.07 7.84 17.15
N VAL A 155 -10.32 6.79 16.80
CA VAL A 155 -9.49 6.01 17.73
C VAL A 155 -8.24 6.78 18.20
N LEU A 156 -7.86 7.84 17.51
CA LEU A 156 -6.70 8.66 17.82
C LEU A 156 -7.03 9.95 18.60
N TRP A 157 -8.29 10.16 18.97
CA TRP A 157 -8.74 11.36 19.65
C TRP A 157 -7.93 11.69 20.93
N SER A 158 -7.55 10.65 21.68
CA SER A 158 -6.78 10.84 22.91
C SER A 158 -5.35 11.33 22.63
N LEU A 159 -4.72 10.86 21.56
CA LEU A 159 -3.40 11.38 21.11
C LEU A 159 -3.54 12.83 20.64
N LYS A 160 -4.60 13.12 19.88
CA LYS A 160 -4.88 14.48 19.38
C LYS A 160 -5.11 15.49 20.49
N GLN A 161 -5.72 15.07 21.61
CA GLN A 161 -5.95 15.96 22.75
C GLN A 161 -4.73 16.14 23.66
N ASN A 162 -3.89 15.11 23.79
CA ASN A 162 -2.78 15.11 24.76
C ASN A 162 -1.43 15.51 24.16
N LYS A 163 -1.35 15.79 22.84
CA LYS A 163 -0.13 16.18 22.16
C LYS A 163 -0.29 17.51 21.43
N SER A 164 0.83 18.14 21.08
CA SER A 164 0.79 19.26 20.14
C SER A 164 0.36 18.76 18.74
N SER A 165 -0.12 19.68 17.90
CA SER A 165 -0.54 19.34 16.54
C SER A 165 0.58 18.66 15.76
N GLU A 166 1.82 19.19 15.86
CA GLU A 166 2.99 18.66 15.16
C GLU A 166 3.36 17.25 15.65
N ALA A 167 3.26 16.99 16.97
CA ALA A 167 3.55 15.68 17.54
C ALA A 167 2.47 14.65 17.17
N PHE A 168 1.21 15.07 17.11
CA PHE A 168 0.12 14.23 16.60
C PHE A 168 0.29 13.92 15.11
N ASP A 169 0.60 14.92 14.31
CA ASP A 169 0.85 14.76 12.87
C ASP A 169 2.01 13.81 12.59
N GLN A 170 3.05 13.85 13.44
CA GLN A 170 4.16 12.90 13.34
C GLN A 170 3.72 11.47 13.69
N ASP A 171 2.95 11.28 14.75
CA ASP A 171 2.40 9.96 15.09
C ASP A 171 1.55 9.37 13.95
N VAL A 172 0.68 10.17 13.33
CA VAL A 172 -0.14 9.74 12.20
C VAL A 172 0.73 9.43 10.98
N ARG A 173 1.78 10.21 10.74
CA ARG A 173 2.77 9.94 9.69
C ARG A 173 3.49 8.62 9.94
N ASP A 174 3.89 8.35 11.17
CA ASP A 174 4.57 7.10 11.52
C ASP A 174 3.67 5.88 11.33
N ILE A 175 2.38 5.98 11.71
CA ILE A 175 1.38 4.93 11.42
C ILE A 175 1.25 4.73 9.91
N THR A 176 1.15 5.82 9.15
CA THR A 176 1.01 5.77 7.68
C THR A 176 2.24 5.16 7.02
N ASN A 177 3.44 5.54 7.49
CA ASN A 177 4.70 4.99 7.03
C ASN A 177 4.80 3.49 7.31
N PHE A 178 4.38 3.05 8.50
CA PHE A 178 4.29 1.63 8.82
C PHE A 178 3.32 0.89 7.90
N LEU A 179 2.15 1.46 7.59
CA LEU A 179 1.20 0.86 6.64
C LEU A 179 1.72 0.87 5.19
N ASP A 180 2.56 1.84 4.79
CA ASP A 180 3.27 1.81 3.49
C ASP A 180 4.25 0.62 3.44
N TYR A 181 5.04 0.43 4.49
CA TYR A 181 5.92 -0.72 4.64
C TYR A 181 5.13 -2.04 4.62
N VAL A 182 4.03 -2.17 5.38
CA VAL A 182 3.17 -3.36 5.41
C VAL A 182 2.62 -3.69 4.02
N GLY A 183 2.26 -2.68 3.25
CA GLY A 183 1.72 -2.84 1.89
C GLY A 183 2.72 -3.41 0.88
N GLU A 184 4.03 -3.20 1.09
CA GLU A 184 5.10 -3.73 0.25
C GLU A 184 6.44 -3.82 1.01
N PRO A 185 6.63 -4.81 1.91
CA PRO A 185 7.90 -4.94 2.64
C PRO A 185 9.12 -5.17 1.74
N ALA A 186 8.90 -5.75 0.55
CA ALA A 186 9.96 -5.95 -0.43
C ALA A 186 10.54 -4.65 -0.99
N LYS A 187 9.84 -3.51 -0.84
CA LYS A 187 10.31 -2.18 -1.27
C LYS A 187 11.65 -1.81 -0.62
N LEU A 188 11.93 -2.29 0.60
CA LEU A 188 13.21 -2.09 1.30
C LEU A 188 14.42 -2.66 0.54
N ILE A 189 14.25 -3.77 -0.17
CA ILE A 189 15.35 -4.49 -0.87
C ILE A 189 15.19 -4.48 -2.39
N ARG A 190 14.01 -4.07 -2.89
CA ARG A 190 13.65 -4.16 -4.32
C ARG A 190 14.60 -3.40 -5.22
N THR A 191 15.03 -2.21 -4.83
CA THR A 191 15.89 -1.36 -5.66
C THR A 191 17.27 -1.99 -5.83
N GLU A 192 17.87 -2.46 -4.73
CA GLU A 192 19.18 -3.14 -4.79
C GLU A 192 19.13 -4.44 -5.59
N LEU A 193 18.11 -5.27 -5.33
CA LEU A 193 17.90 -6.51 -6.07
C LEU A 193 17.62 -6.22 -7.56
N GLY A 194 16.88 -5.16 -7.86
CA GLY A 194 16.53 -4.75 -9.22
C GLY A 194 17.76 -4.50 -10.11
N TYR A 195 18.78 -3.81 -9.61
CA TYR A 195 20.01 -3.61 -10.37
C TYR A 195 20.72 -4.93 -10.68
N LYS A 196 20.76 -5.86 -9.74
CA LYS A 196 21.37 -7.20 -9.96
C LYS A 196 20.58 -7.99 -11.02
N VAL A 197 19.26 -7.94 -10.95
CA VAL A 197 18.36 -8.60 -11.92
C VAL A 197 18.52 -7.98 -13.32
N LEU A 198 18.54 -6.65 -13.42
CA LEU A 198 18.73 -5.98 -14.71
C LEU A 198 20.11 -6.32 -15.34
N GLY A 199 21.17 -6.37 -14.55
CA GLY A 199 22.49 -6.81 -15.00
C GLY A 199 22.48 -8.24 -15.55
N PHE A 200 21.84 -9.17 -14.82
CA PHE A 200 21.67 -10.55 -15.28
C PHE A 200 20.86 -10.63 -16.58
N LEU A 201 19.73 -9.94 -16.66
CA LEU A 201 18.89 -9.92 -17.86
C LEU A 201 19.60 -9.31 -19.07
N PHE A 202 20.44 -8.31 -18.87
CA PHE A 202 21.24 -7.71 -19.93
C PHE A 202 22.25 -8.71 -20.52
N ILE A 203 22.96 -9.46 -19.65
CA ILE A 203 23.88 -10.52 -20.10
C ILE A 203 23.10 -11.61 -20.84
N LEU A 204 21.99 -12.07 -20.28
CA LEU A 204 21.12 -13.06 -20.90
C LEU A 204 20.58 -12.59 -22.26
N PHE A 205 20.21 -11.31 -22.38
CA PHE A 205 19.78 -10.71 -23.63
C PHE A 205 20.89 -10.78 -24.72
N ILE A 206 22.14 -10.43 -24.36
CA ILE A 206 23.27 -10.50 -25.30
C ILE A 206 23.48 -11.94 -25.78
N LEU A 207 23.51 -12.89 -24.85
CA LEU A 207 23.71 -14.32 -25.19
C LEU A 207 22.56 -14.84 -26.08
N SER A 208 21.34 -14.53 -25.74
CA SER A 208 20.15 -14.93 -26.50
C SER A 208 20.13 -14.28 -27.88
N TYR A 209 20.55 -13.00 -27.98
CA TYR A 209 20.67 -12.30 -29.25
C TYR A 209 21.72 -12.90 -30.17
N LEU A 210 22.92 -13.25 -29.64
CA LEU A 210 23.99 -13.92 -30.37
C LEU A 210 23.53 -15.30 -30.85
N LEU A 211 22.89 -16.07 -29.98
CA LEU A 211 22.31 -17.36 -30.32
C LEU A 211 21.26 -17.25 -31.43
N LYS A 212 20.32 -16.31 -31.27
CA LYS A 212 19.31 -16.02 -32.32
C LYS A 212 19.97 -15.67 -33.63
N LYS A 213 21.01 -14.80 -33.63
CA LYS A 213 21.72 -14.39 -34.82
C LYS A 213 22.35 -15.59 -35.55
N GLU A 214 22.94 -16.53 -34.81
CA GLU A 214 23.55 -17.74 -35.37
C GLU A 214 22.49 -18.69 -35.95
N TYR A 215 21.43 -19.03 -35.20
CA TYR A 215 20.36 -19.91 -35.69
C TYR A 215 19.64 -19.35 -36.92
N TRP A 216 19.42 -18.04 -36.98
CA TRP A 216 18.74 -17.44 -38.12
C TRP A 216 19.63 -17.11 -39.31
N LYS A 217 20.95 -17.27 -39.19
CA LYS A 217 21.91 -17.01 -40.25
C LYS A 217 21.62 -17.87 -41.48
N ASP A 218 21.43 -19.17 -41.30
CA ASP A 218 21.16 -20.09 -42.40
C ASP A 218 19.80 -19.87 -43.05
N VAL A 219 18.81 -19.52 -42.28
CA VAL A 219 17.47 -19.18 -42.80
C VAL A 219 17.50 -17.87 -43.61
N LYS A 220 18.20 -16.84 -43.15
CA LYS A 220 18.26 -15.55 -43.83
C LYS A 220 19.12 -15.56 -45.11
N TYR A 221 20.18 -16.37 -45.10
CA TYR A 221 21.15 -16.39 -46.23
C TYR A 221 20.98 -17.62 -47.12
N GLY A 222 19.87 -18.36 -47.04
CA GLY A 222 19.50 -19.43 -47.97
C GLY A 222 20.34 -20.69 -47.92
N LYS A 223 21.11 -20.92 -46.86
CA LYS A 223 21.93 -22.11 -46.69
C LYS A 223 21.19 -23.28 -46.05
N TRP A 224 20.01 -23.04 -45.52
CA TRP A 224 19.20 -24.10 -44.93
C TRP A 224 18.42 -24.84 -46.05
N ARG A 225 18.82 -26.08 -46.31
CA ARG A 225 18.02 -27.06 -47.08
C ARG A 225 17.50 -28.06 -46.09
N ALA A 226 16.17 -28.25 -46.07
CA ALA A 226 15.58 -29.43 -45.41
C ALA A 226 16.27 -30.66 -46.02
N LYS A 227 16.87 -31.52 -45.23
CA LYS A 227 17.29 -32.84 -45.70
C LYS A 227 16.01 -33.63 -45.80
N ASP A 228 15.64 -34.00 -47.04
CA ASP A 228 14.61 -34.97 -47.35
C ASP A 228 14.92 -36.31 -46.69
#